data_5cc5185671fd5317c20f65eadee65803
#
_entry.id   5cc5185671fd5317c20f65eadee65803
#
_cell.length_a   1.000
_cell.length_b   1.000
_cell.length_c   1.000
_cell.angle_alpha   90.00
_cell.angle_beta   90.00
_cell.angle_gamma   90.00
#
_symmetry.space_group_name_H-M   'P 1'
#
loop_
_entity.id
_entity.type
_entity.pdbx_description
1 polymer ?
#
loop_
_entity_poly.entity_id
_entity_poly.type
_entity_poly.pdbx_seq_one_letter_code
_entity_poly.pdbx_strand_id
1 'polypeptide(L)'
;DFFGGEPLMNFDMVKKLVAYCREQEKIHNKNFRFTMTTNGMLIDDDVIDFCNKECHNVVLSLDGRKEVHDRFRKDYAGHGSYDTIVPKFQEFVKKRGDKGYYMRGTFTHYNTDFTNDIFHMADLGFTELSMEPVVCDPSDPSALTEADLPILKEQYEILAKEMIKRNREGRGFTFYHYMIDLTGGPCIYKR
;
A
#
# COMPACT_ATOMS: atom_id res chain seq x y z
N ASP A 1 -5.65 -13.66 -2.05
CA ASP A 1 -4.79 -12.49 -2.27
C ASP A 1 -3.91 -12.72 -3.50
N PHE A 2 -3.95 -11.80 -4.47
CA PHE A 2 -3.05 -11.78 -5.61
C PHE A 2 -1.84 -10.92 -5.24
N PHE A 3 -0.76 -11.60 -4.88
CA PHE A 3 0.46 -11.01 -4.36
C PHE A 3 1.70 -11.81 -4.84
N GLY A 4 2.85 -11.15 -4.88
CA GLY A 4 4.12 -11.75 -5.28
C GLY A 4 4.45 -11.50 -6.76
N GLY A 5 5.68 -11.03 -7.05
CA GLY A 5 6.01 -10.46 -8.34
C GLY A 5 5.08 -9.29 -8.66
N GLU A 6 4.51 -9.29 -9.87
CA GLU A 6 3.45 -8.34 -10.26
C GLU A 6 2.27 -9.13 -10.85
N PRO A 7 1.13 -9.21 -10.15
CA PRO A 7 -0.02 -10.00 -10.62
C PRO A 7 -0.57 -9.58 -11.98
N LEU A 8 -0.48 -8.29 -12.31
CA LEU A 8 -0.96 -7.77 -13.58
C LEU A 8 -0.16 -8.24 -14.80
N MET A 9 1.06 -8.78 -14.60
CA MET A 9 1.80 -9.43 -15.69
C MET A 9 1.13 -10.72 -16.17
N ASN A 10 0.27 -11.33 -15.37
CA ASN A 10 -0.52 -12.50 -15.75
C ASN A 10 -2.01 -12.28 -15.47
N PHE A 11 -2.50 -11.11 -15.87
CA PHE A 11 -3.84 -10.64 -15.54
C PHE A 11 -4.94 -11.56 -16.08
N ASP A 12 -4.74 -12.19 -17.24
CA ASP A 12 -5.68 -13.17 -17.78
C ASP A 12 -5.86 -14.38 -16.86
N MET A 13 -4.78 -14.84 -16.21
CA MET A 13 -4.87 -15.92 -15.23
C MET A 13 -5.61 -15.47 -13.97
N VAL A 14 -5.37 -14.23 -13.51
CA VAL A 14 -6.12 -13.64 -12.38
C VAL A 14 -7.62 -13.64 -12.69
N LYS A 15 -8.01 -13.16 -13.88
CA LYS A 15 -9.42 -13.14 -14.32
C LYS A 15 -10.03 -14.56 -14.35
N LYS A 16 -9.30 -15.55 -14.88
CA LYS A 16 -9.75 -16.95 -14.93
C LYS A 16 -9.93 -17.55 -13.53
N LEU A 17 -8.99 -17.31 -12.61
CA LEU A 17 -9.08 -17.79 -11.23
C LEU A 17 -10.25 -17.18 -10.48
N VAL A 18 -10.48 -15.88 -10.64
CA VAL A 18 -11.64 -15.21 -10.03
C VAL A 18 -12.95 -15.79 -10.58
N ALA A 19 -13.07 -15.97 -11.89
CA ALA A 19 -14.26 -16.57 -12.51
C ALA A 19 -14.52 -17.97 -11.96
N TYR A 20 -13.49 -18.83 -11.91
CA TYR A 20 -13.58 -20.16 -11.31
C TYR A 20 -14.03 -20.12 -9.84
N CYS A 21 -13.43 -19.23 -9.03
CA CYS A 21 -13.85 -19.08 -7.64
C CYS A 21 -15.30 -18.64 -7.49
N ARG A 22 -15.79 -17.73 -8.36
CA ARG A 22 -17.20 -17.31 -8.36
C ARG A 22 -18.17 -18.44 -8.67
N GLU A 23 -17.77 -19.42 -9.51
CA GLU A 23 -18.54 -20.62 -9.74
C GLU A 23 -18.53 -21.55 -8.51
N GLN A 24 -17.37 -21.73 -7.89
CA GLN A 24 -17.23 -22.56 -6.68
C GLN A 24 -17.99 -21.99 -5.47
N GLU A 25 -18.11 -20.67 -5.36
CA GLU A 25 -18.94 -20.02 -4.32
C GLU A 25 -20.37 -20.57 -4.31
N LYS A 26 -20.97 -20.71 -5.50
CA LYS A 26 -22.33 -21.19 -5.67
C LYS A 26 -22.48 -22.67 -5.27
N ILE A 27 -21.48 -23.49 -5.63
CA ILE A 27 -21.48 -24.92 -5.38
C ILE A 27 -21.29 -25.22 -3.88
N HIS A 28 -20.40 -24.47 -3.23
CA HIS A 28 -19.96 -24.76 -1.87
C HIS A 28 -20.56 -23.81 -0.82
N ASN A 29 -21.45 -22.90 -1.21
CA ASN A 29 -22.03 -21.87 -0.34
C ASN A 29 -20.94 -21.12 0.46
N LYS A 30 -19.92 -20.62 -0.26
CA LYS A 30 -18.81 -19.84 0.27
C LYS A 30 -18.81 -18.45 -0.34
N ASN A 31 -18.03 -17.55 0.23
CA ASN A 31 -17.83 -16.20 -0.28
C ASN A 31 -16.33 -15.89 -0.27
N PHE A 32 -15.74 -15.65 -1.43
CA PHE A 32 -14.35 -15.23 -1.57
C PHE A 32 -14.25 -13.70 -1.61
N ARG A 33 -13.38 -13.16 -0.79
CA ARG A 33 -12.99 -11.75 -0.85
C ARG A 33 -11.59 -11.68 -1.47
N PHE A 34 -11.53 -11.16 -2.69
CA PHE A 34 -10.28 -11.01 -3.41
C PHE A 34 -9.59 -9.72 -3.01
N THR A 35 -8.27 -9.80 -2.89
CA THR A 35 -7.37 -8.66 -2.71
C THR A 35 -6.25 -8.74 -3.74
N MET A 36 -5.73 -7.60 -4.14
CA MET A 36 -4.63 -7.50 -5.11
C MET A 36 -3.61 -6.48 -4.64
N THR A 37 -2.33 -6.81 -4.79
CA THR A 37 -1.22 -5.88 -4.57
C THR A 37 -0.52 -5.65 -5.90
N THR A 38 -0.35 -4.40 -6.29
CA THR A 38 0.29 -4.05 -7.56
C THR A 38 1.30 -2.90 -7.43
N ASN A 39 2.33 -2.93 -8.26
CA ASN A 39 3.29 -1.84 -8.43
C ASN A 39 2.76 -0.69 -9.31
N GLY A 40 1.59 -0.85 -9.92
CA GLY A 40 0.89 0.19 -10.68
C GLY A 40 1.31 0.37 -12.13
N MET A 41 2.40 -0.22 -12.57
CA MET A 41 2.94 0.00 -13.93
C MET A 41 1.94 -0.39 -15.02
N LEU A 42 1.17 -1.46 -14.81
CA LEU A 42 0.23 -2.05 -15.76
C LEU A 42 -1.24 -1.67 -15.51
N ILE A 43 -1.50 -0.74 -14.60
CA ILE A 43 -2.88 -0.25 -14.39
C ILE A 43 -3.36 0.48 -15.65
N ASP A 44 -4.54 0.09 -16.12
CA ASP A 44 -5.34 0.68 -17.16
C ASP A 44 -6.84 0.61 -16.80
N ASP A 45 -7.71 1.02 -17.68
CA ASP A 45 -9.16 1.03 -17.45
C ASP A 45 -9.73 -0.38 -17.23
N ASP A 46 -9.26 -1.41 -17.95
CA ASP A 46 -9.70 -2.80 -17.78
C ASP A 46 -9.34 -3.33 -16.37
N VAL A 47 -8.14 -3.00 -15.89
CA VAL A 47 -7.70 -3.34 -14.52
C VAL A 47 -8.56 -2.63 -13.48
N ILE A 48 -8.82 -1.34 -13.67
CA ILE A 48 -9.64 -0.55 -12.74
C ILE A 48 -11.06 -1.13 -12.66
N ASP A 49 -11.68 -1.39 -13.79
CA ASP A 49 -13.03 -1.94 -13.85
C ASP A 49 -13.11 -3.32 -13.22
N PHE A 50 -12.14 -4.20 -13.51
CA PHE A 50 -12.04 -5.52 -12.89
C PHE A 50 -11.88 -5.41 -11.37
N CYS A 51 -10.95 -4.60 -10.89
CA CYS A 51 -10.73 -4.41 -9.46
C CYS A 51 -11.97 -3.82 -8.76
N ASN A 52 -12.67 -2.90 -9.41
CA ASN A 52 -13.90 -2.32 -8.88
C ASN A 52 -15.05 -3.32 -8.81
N LYS A 53 -15.06 -4.30 -9.69
CA LYS A 53 -16.08 -5.36 -9.70
C LYS A 53 -15.76 -6.50 -8.73
N GLU A 54 -14.52 -6.96 -8.73
CA GLU A 54 -14.15 -8.25 -8.14
C GLU A 54 -13.33 -8.13 -6.85
N CYS A 55 -12.54 -7.06 -6.69
CA CYS A 55 -11.64 -6.95 -5.55
C CYS A 55 -12.27 -6.19 -4.39
N HIS A 56 -12.26 -6.84 -3.21
CA HIS A 56 -12.68 -6.22 -1.95
C HIS A 56 -11.71 -5.11 -1.54
N ASN A 57 -10.43 -5.34 -1.69
CA ASN A 57 -9.37 -4.39 -1.39
C ASN A 57 -8.26 -4.43 -2.44
N VAL A 58 -7.59 -3.30 -2.65
CA VAL A 58 -6.41 -3.21 -3.54
C VAL A 58 -5.30 -2.44 -2.84
N VAL A 59 -4.11 -3.01 -2.86
CA VAL A 59 -2.89 -2.42 -2.32
C VAL A 59 -2.09 -1.81 -3.46
N LEU A 60 -1.82 -0.53 -3.36
CA LEU A 60 -1.06 0.25 -4.33
C LEU A 60 0.32 0.56 -3.76
N SER A 61 1.38 0.02 -4.38
CA SER A 61 2.74 0.12 -3.85
C SER A 61 3.37 1.47 -4.19
N LEU A 62 3.50 2.35 -3.17
CA LEU A 62 4.15 3.66 -3.29
C LEU A 62 4.92 3.95 -2.00
N ASP A 63 6.23 4.22 -2.12
CA ASP A 63 7.10 4.42 -0.94
C ASP A 63 7.17 5.89 -0.48
N GLY A 64 6.37 6.78 -1.07
CA GLY A 64 6.29 8.19 -0.67
C GLY A 64 6.86 9.14 -1.71
N ARG A 65 7.79 10.03 -1.30
CA ARG A 65 8.43 11.03 -2.18
C ARG A 65 9.14 10.36 -3.36
N LYS A 66 9.22 11.09 -4.48
CA LYS A 66 9.78 10.57 -5.72
C LYS A 66 11.19 9.98 -5.56
N GLU A 67 12.08 10.71 -4.91
CA GLU A 67 13.46 10.28 -4.70
C GLU A 67 13.58 9.03 -3.81
N VAL A 68 12.66 8.84 -2.85
CA VAL A 68 12.57 7.64 -2.02
C VAL A 68 12.07 6.47 -2.84
N HIS A 69 10.95 6.66 -3.53
CA HIS A 69 10.35 5.63 -4.36
C HIS A 69 11.28 5.16 -5.48
N ASP A 70 11.83 6.09 -6.26
CA ASP A 70 12.66 5.80 -7.44
C ASP A 70 14.04 5.21 -7.07
N ARG A 71 14.45 5.28 -5.80
CA ARG A 71 15.67 4.60 -5.32
C ARG A 71 15.56 3.10 -5.49
N PHE A 72 14.41 2.52 -5.14
CA PHE A 72 14.20 1.08 -5.06
C PHE A 72 13.27 0.54 -6.15
N ARG A 73 12.31 1.33 -6.62
CA ARG A 73 11.29 0.89 -7.58
C ARG A 73 11.57 1.46 -8.97
N LYS A 74 12.40 0.72 -9.69
CA LYS A 74 12.79 1.05 -11.04
C LYS A 74 12.09 0.14 -12.06
N ASP A 75 11.91 0.66 -13.28
CA ASP A 75 11.49 -0.12 -14.41
C ASP A 75 12.65 -1.01 -14.95
N TYR A 76 12.37 -1.83 -15.96
CA TYR A 76 13.39 -2.69 -16.58
C TYR A 76 14.52 -1.93 -17.28
N ALA A 77 14.31 -0.65 -17.60
CA ALA A 77 15.34 0.22 -18.18
C ALA A 77 16.17 0.94 -17.09
N GLY A 78 15.84 0.75 -15.81
CA GLY A 78 16.53 1.36 -14.69
C GLY A 78 16.02 2.77 -14.34
N HIS A 79 14.94 3.25 -14.98
CA HIS A 79 14.32 4.53 -14.64
C HIS A 79 13.38 4.38 -13.44
N GLY A 80 13.23 5.45 -12.65
CA GLY A 80 12.25 5.49 -11.59
C GLY A 80 10.82 5.35 -12.10
N SER A 81 9.97 4.68 -11.34
CA SER A 81 8.58 4.42 -11.75
C SER A 81 7.56 5.45 -11.25
N TYR A 82 7.98 6.36 -10.37
CA TYR A 82 7.10 7.31 -9.68
C TYR A 82 6.21 8.14 -10.64
N ASP A 83 6.82 8.81 -11.63
CA ASP A 83 6.09 9.67 -12.56
C ASP A 83 5.07 8.91 -13.43
N THR A 84 5.31 7.62 -13.63
CA THR A 84 4.41 6.74 -14.38
C THR A 84 3.22 6.28 -13.53
N ILE A 85 3.48 5.90 -12.27
CA ILE A 85 2.45 5.24 -11.47
C ILE A 85 1.56 6.20 -10.68
N VAL A 86 2.06 7.36 -10.23
CA VAL A 86 1.27 8.28 -9.40
C VAL A 86 0.01 8.76 -10.12
N PRO A 87 0.04 9.21 -11.38
CA PRO A 87 -1.18 9.57 -12.09
C PRO A 87 -2.17 8.41 -12.24
N LYS A 88 -1.67 7.18 -12.45
CA LYS A 88 -2.49 5.98 -12.53
C LYS A 88 -3.16 5.65 -11.19
N PHE A 89 -2.44 5.78 -10.08
CA PHE A 89 -2.99 5.58 -8.74
C PHE A 89 -4.06 6.63 -8.40
N GLN A 90 -3.84 7.89 -8.76
CA GLN A 90 -4.84 8.94 -8.57
C GLN A 90 -6.12 8.66 -9.37
N GLU A 91 -6.00 8.25 -10.64
CA GLU A 91 -7.14 7.85 -11.46
C GLU A 91 -7.82 6.60 -10.91
N PHE A 92 -7.03 5.60 -10.48
CA PHE A 92 -7.55 4.38 -9.85
C PHE A 92 -8.39 4.72 -8.62
N VAL A 93 -7.85 5.49 -7.68
CA VAL A 93 -8.55 5.85 -6.43
C VAL A 93 -9.81 6.66 -6.72
N LYS A 94 -9.74 7.61 -7.65
CA LYS A 94 -10.89 8.39 -8.09
C LYS A 94 -12.02 7.50 -8.63
N LYS A 95 -11.71 6.53 -9.50
CA LYS A 95 -12.70 5.60 -10.07
C LYS A 95 -13.16 4.54 -9.07
N ARG A 96 -12.37 4.27 -8.04
CA ARG A 96 -12.72 3.28 -7.02
C ARG A 96 -13.80 3.79 -6.06
N GLY A 97 -13.87 5.11 -5.81
CA GLY A 97 -14.84 5.72 -4.90
C GLY A 97 -14.67 5.19 -3.46
N ASP A 98 -15.76 4.75 -2.84
CA ASP A 98 -15.79 4.30 -1.44
C ASP A 98 -15.27 2.87 -1.22
N LYS A 99 -14.78 2.20 -2.26
CA LYS A 99 -14.28 0.82 -2.14
C LYS A 99 -12.88 0.80 -1.54
N GLY A 100 -12.58 -0.26 -0.77
CA GLY A 100 -11.33 -0.39 -0.04
C GLY A 100 -10.09 -0.39 -0.94
N TYR A 101 -9.13 0.44 -0.57
CA TYR A 101 -7.76 0.45 -1.07
C TYR A 101 -6.83 0.92 0.04
N TYR A 102 -5.55 0.73 -0.11
CA TYR A 102 -4.55 1.50 0.63
C TYR A 102 -3.23 1.59 -0.13
N MET A 103 -2.56 2.71 0.09
CA MET A 103 -1.18 2.90 -0.34
C MET A 103 -0.28 2.15 0.63
N ARG A 104 0.66 1.39 0.11
CA ARG A 104 1.65 0.69 0.94
C ARG A 104 3.06 1.06 0.50
N GLY A 105 3.78 1.70 1.41
CA GLY A 105 5.19 2.03 1.26
C GLY A 105 6.09 1.26 2.22
N THR A 106 7.38 1.40 2.00
CA THR A 106 8.42 0.85 2.86
C THR A 106 9.41 1.94 3.22
N PHE A 107 9.76 2.07 4.51
CA PHE A 107 10.84 2.94 4.93
C PHE A 107 12.08 2.14 5.33
N THR A 108 13.24 2.74 5.13
CA THR A 108 14.55 2.13 5.29
C THR A 108 15.47 3.06 6.09
N HIS A 109 16.70 2.65 6.33
CA HIS A 109 17.74 3.53 6.86
C HIS A 109 17.92 4.84 6.05
N TYR A 110 17.62 4.82 4.74
CA TYR A 110 17.76 5.99 3.87
C TYR A 110 16.65 7.03 3.98
N ASN A 111 15.51 6.69 4.58
CA ASN A 111 14.38 7.58 4.78
C ASN A 111 13.75 7.38 6.16
N THR A 112 14.58 7.49 7.20
CA THR A 112 14.11 7.44 8.60
C THR A 112 13.14 8.58 8.93
N ASP A 113 13.09 9.65 8.11
CA ASP A 113 12.11 10.72 8.12
C ASP A 113 10.80 10.37 7.40
N PHE A 114 10.40 9.10 7.48
CA PHE A 114 9.30 8.48 6.72
C PHE A 114 7.94 9.19 6.85
N THR A 115 7.74 10.01 7.87
CA THR A 115 6.53 10.82 7.99
C THR A 115 6.36 11.81 6.84
N ASN A 116 7.48 12.31 6.28
CA ASN A 116 7.45 13.17 5.09
C ASN A 116 6.92 12.40 3.88
N ASP A 117 7.19 11.10 3.79
CA ASP A 117 6.68 10.23 2.74
C ASP A 117 5.18 9.98 2.90
N ILE A 118 4.72 9.77 4.14
CA ILE A 118 3.29 9.64 4.46
C ILE A 118 2.54 10.94 4.15
N PHE A 119 3.08 12.08 4.58
CA PHE A 119 2.44 13.39 4.31
C PHE A 119 2.41 13.70 2.83
N HIS A 120 3.47 13.35 2.10
CA HIS A 120 3.50 13.49 0.65
C HIS A 120 2.39 12.68 -0.02
N MET A 121 2.19 11.42 0.37
CA MET A 121 1.08 10.60 -0.15
C MET A 121 -0.29 11.19 0.19
N ALA A 122 -0.47 11.70 1.43
CA ALA A 122 -1.70 12.36 1.83
C ALA A 122 -1.96 13.64 1.00
N ASP A 123 -0.92 14.41 0.71
CA ASP A 123 -1.01 15.66 -0.07
C ASP A 123 -1.27 15.38 -1.57
N LEU A 124 -0.95 14.17 -2.06
CA LEU A 124 -1.37 13.67 -3.38
C LEU A 124 -2.86 13.27 -3.44
N GLY A 125 -3.56 13.30 -2.30
CA GLY A 125 -4.98 12.98 -2.19
C GLY A 125 -5.29 11.54 -1.78
N PHE A 126 -4.30 10.75 -1.38
CA PHE A 126 -4.52 9.41 -0.86
C PHE A 126 -4.88 9.47 0.63
N THR A 127 -5.96 8.80 1.01
CA THR A 127 -6.50 8.86 2.38
C THR A 127 -6.31 7.58 3.18
N GLU A 128 -5.94 6.48 2.55
CA GLU A 128 -5.72 5.18 3.18
C GLU A 128 -4.24 4.79 3.03
N LEU A 129 -3.47 4.94 4.10
CA LEU A 129 -2.01 4.87 4.05
C LEU A 129 -1.45 3.80 4.99
N SER A 130 -0.41 3.11 4.53
CA SER A 130 0.42 2.19 5.32
C SER A 130 1.89 2.38 4.95
N MET A 131 2.77 2.31 5.95
CA MET A 131 4.21 2.42 5.76
C MET A 131 4.91 1.43 6.67
N GLU A 132 5.58 0.45 6.08
CA GLU A 132 6.22 -0.67 6.79
C GLU A 132 7.73 -0.44 6.94
N PRO A 133 8.35 -0.86 8.05
CA PRO A 133 9.81 -0.92 8.11
C PRO A 133 10.33 -1.97 7.13
N VAL A 134 11.47 -1.70 6.51
CA VAL A 134 12.15 -2.70 5.69
C VAL A 134 12.56 -3.92 6.52
N VAL A 135 12.36 -5.10 5.94
CA VAL A 135 12.87 -6.37 6.49
C VAL A 135 13.87 -6.92 5.48
N CYS A 136 15.15 -6.86 5.83
CA CYS A 136 16.25 -7.32 4.98
C CYS A 136 17.39 -7.87 5.87
N ASP A 137 18.45 -8.38 5.24
CA ASP A 137 19.65 -8.82 5.97
C ASP A 137 20.26 -7.64 6.73
N PRO A 138 20.69 -7.82 8.00
CA PRO A 138 21.30 -6.75 8.78
C PRO A 138 22.55 -6.12 8.15
N SER A 139 23.22 -6.80 7.22
CA SER A 139 24.37 -6.28 6.48
C SER A 139 23.96 -5.43 5.26
N ASP A 140 22.67 -5.41 4.90
CA ASP A 140 22.20 -4.58 3.81
C ASP A 140 22.26 -3.09 4.21
N PRO A 141 22.80 -2.20 3.37
CA PRO A 141 22.88 -0.77 3.68
C PRO A 141 21.52 -0.08 3.92
N SER A 142 20.41 -0.68 3.48
CA SER A 142 19.07 -0.18 3.73
C SER A 142 18.47 -0.66 5.06
N ALA A 143 19.15 -1.61 5.76
CA ALA A 143 18.65 -2.16 7.01
C ALA A 143 18.54 -1.09 8.10
N LEU A 144 17.43 -1.13 8.83
CA LEU A 144 17.28 -0.31 10.03
C LEU A 144 18.14 -0.88 11.17
N THR A 145 18.75 0.02 11.92
CA THR A 145 19.64 -0.29 13.03
C THR A 145 19.10 0.25 14.36
N GLU A 146 19.71 -0.16 15.47
CA GLU A 146 19.37 0.40 16.79
C GLU A 146 19.60 1.93 16.86
N ALA A 147 20.56 2.45 16.08
CA ALA A 147 20.83 3.89 16.00
C ALA A 147 19.66 4.68 15.37
N ASP A 148 18.84 4.05 14.55
CA ASP A 148 17.68 4.68 13.92
C ASP A 148 16.46 4.77 14.85
N LEU A 149 16.38 3.93 15.89
CA LEU A 149 15.22 3.82 16.76
C LEU A 149 14.81 5.13 17.44
N PRO A 150 15.73 5.99 17.94
CA PRO A 150 15.32 7.28 18.52
C PRO A 150 14.63 8.17 17.50
N ILE A 151 15.15 8.22 16.26
CA ILE A 151 14.56 9.01 15.16
C ILE A 151 13.18 8.46 14.81
N LEU A 152 13.05 7.14 14.65
CA LEU A 152 11.78 6.51 14.30
C LEU A 152 10.70 6.76 15.36
N LYS A 153 11.04 6.72 16.66
CA LYS A 153 10.11 7.06 17.75
C LYS A 153 9.60 8.49 17.63
N GLU A 154 10.50 9.44 17.37
CA GLU A 154 10.13 10.85 17.16
C GLU A 154 9.21 10.98 15.92
N GLN A 155 9.50 10.28 14.83
CA GLN A 155 8.68 10.31 13.63
C GLN A 155 7.24 9.81 13.90
N TYR A 156 7.06 8.73 14.67
CA TYR A 156 5.71 8.30 15.06
C TYR A 156 4.95 9.34 15.89
N GLU A 157 5.63 10.08 16.76
CA GLU A 157 5.00 11.19 17.49
C GLU A 157 4.61 12.36 16.57
N ILE A 158 5.49 12.71 15.62
CA ILE A 158 5.22 13.73 14.60
C ILE A 158 3.98 13.32 13.78
N LEU A 159 3.94 12.06 13.35
CA LEU A 159 2.82 11.50 12.59
C LEU A 159 1.50 11.65 13.37
N ALA A 160 1.47 11.23 14.63
CA ALA A 160 0.28 11.31 15.46
C ALA A 160 -0.23 12.76 15.63
N LYS A 161 0.68 13.69 15.90
CA LYS A 161 0.35 15.12 16.06
C LYS A 161 -0.22 15.70 14.76
N GLU A 162 0.42 15.44 13.62
CA GLU A 162 -0.04 15.95 12.32
C GLU A 162 -1.36 15.29 11.88
N MET A 163 -1.58 14.01 12.16
CA MET A 163 -2.87 13.36 11.90
C MET A 163 -4.01 14.03 12.67
N ILE A 164 -3.82 14.32 13.96
CA ILE A 164 -4.81 15.02 14.78
C ILE A 164 -5.10 16.41 14.19
N LYS A 165 -4.06 17.15 13.80
CA LYS A 165 -4.19 18.47 13.20
C LYS A 165 -4.95 18.40 11.88
N ARG A 166 -4.53 17.56 10.94
CA ARG A 166 -5.18 17.40 9.63
C ARG A 166 -6.63 16.94 9.77
N ASN A 167 -6.93 16.07 10.73
CA ASN A 167 -8.31 15.65 10.99
C ASN A 167 -9.20 16.83 11.43
N ARG A 168 -8.70 17.71 12.31
CA ARG A 168 -9.42 18.93 12.73
C ARG A 168 -9.65 19.92 11.57
N GLU A 169 -8.75 19.92 10.60
CA GLU A 169 -8.82 20.76 9.40
C GLU A 169 -9.67 20.15 8.27
N GLY A 170 -10.27 18.97 8.48
CA GLY A 170 -11.03 18.26 7.46
C GLY A 170 -10.19 17.64 6.34
N ARG A 171 -8.88 17.49 6.56
CA ARG A 171 -7.90 16.87 5.64
C ARG A 171 -7.30 15.59 6.22
N GLY A 172 -8.10 14.87 7.02
CA GLY A 172 -7.66 13.65 7.68
C GLY A 172 -7.34 12.54 6.70
N PHE A 173 -6.47 11.63 7.12
CA PHE A 173 -6.19 10.36 6.47
C PHE A 173 -6.09 9.25 7.51
N THR A 174 -6.28 8.01 7.06
CA THR A 174 -6.10 6.81 7.89
C THR A 174 -4.65 6.34 7.78
N PHE A 175 -4.03 6.04 8.90
CA PHE A 175 -2.75 5.33 8.95
C PHE A 175 -2.98 3.95 9.55
N TYR A 176 -2.75 2.92 8.75
CA TYR A 176 -3.16 1.54 9.07
C TYR A 176 -2.63 1.05 10.41
N HIS A 177 -1.37 1.37 10.77
CA HIS A 177 -0.77 0.93 12.04
C HIS A 177 -1.37 1.59 13.28
N TYR A 178 -2.13 2.68 13.11
CA TYR A 178 -2.85 3.32 14.22
C TYR A 178 -4.31 2.84 14.33
N MET A 179 -4.76 1.99 13.40
CA MET A 179 -6.07 1.34 13.46
C MET A 179 -6.00 0.11 14.38
N ILE A 180 -5.73 0.35 15.67
CA ILE A 180 -5.62 -0.70 16.67
C ILE A 180 -7.01 -1.03 17.18
N ASP A 181 -7.46 -2.25 16.96
CA ASP A 181 -8.62 -2.80 17.66
C ASP A 181 -8.18 -3.21 19.08
N LEU A 182 -8.45 -2.34 20.04
CA LEU A 182 -8.15 -2.60 21.46
C LEU A 182 -9.04 -3.70 22.07
N THR A 183 -10.09 -4.12 21.38
CA THR A 183 -10.98 -5.21 21.77
C THR A 183 -10.57 -6.56 21.17
N GLY A 184 -9.68 -6.52 20.18
CA GLY A 184 -9.15 -7.69 19.50
C GLY A 184 -8.25 -8.54 20.39
N GLY A 185 -8.26 -9.84 20.17
CA GLY A 185 -7.35 -10.78 20.83
C GLY A 185 -5.89 -10.61 20.39
N PRO A 186 -4.94 -11.30 21.07
CA PRO A 186 -3.54 -11.24 20.71
C PRO A 186 -3.28 -11.74 19.28
N CYS A 187 -2.27 -11.17 18.64
CA CYS A 187 -1.89 -11.56 17.30
C CYS A 187 -1.69 -13.08 17.17
N ILE A 188 -2.25 -13.65 16.11
CA ILE A 188 -2.26 -15.10 15.86
C ILE A 188 -0.86 -15.73 15.85
N TYR A 189 0.18 -14.95 15.55
CA TYR A 189 1.59 -15.38 15.56
C TYR A 189 2.21 -15.54 16.95
N LYS A 190 1.50 -15.22 18.00
CA LYS A 190 1.97 -15.43 19.41
C LYS A 190 1.41 -16.72 20.03
N ARG A 191 0.97 -17.66 19.21
CA ARG A 191 0.57 -18.98 19.66
C ARG A 191 1.69 -20.00 19.44
#